data_4cc7b26b729a20db5665db84e70b02cb
#
_entry.id   4cc7b26b729a20db5665db84e70b02cb
#
_cell.length_a   1.000
_cell.length_b   1.000
_cell.length_c   1.000
_cell.angle_alpha   90.00
_cell.angle_beta   90.00
_cell.angle_gamma   90.00
#
_symmetry.space_group_name_H-M   'P 1'
#
loop_
_entity.id
_entity.type
_entity.pdbx_description
1 polymer ?
#
loop_
_entity_poly.entity_id
_entity_poly.type
_entity_poly.pdbx_seq_one_letter_code
_entity_poly.pdbx_strand_id
1 'polypeptide(L)'
;MPLFATPFAQLDLVRQPEQDGEPLQAFDAADEYLLNQLHERGVTAQCRVLVLNDAFGALAASLAPHVQVTSSGDSHLGFLALRKNLARNGLDLGSVRFVPASETAVGPFDHVLVKVPKTLALLEEQLIRLHGQLAPGAQVVAAGMVKHLPRAAGDLLERYIGPMHASLAVKKARLLIAEAAERPQPRSPYPTRYRLEQPPLTLLNHANVFCREGLDIGTRAFLPHLPRSLGALRAADLGCGNGVLGIAYALLNPQAELTLVDESYMAVQSAREYWRAALGERPATFRADDGLAGQAAGSLDLVLCNPPFHQQQVVGDFLAWRMFLQARDALAAGGELWIVGNRHLGYHAKLKRLFRGVEQVAANPKFVILKAGK
;
A
#
# COMPACT_ATOMS: atom_id res chain seq x y z
N MET A 1 13.05 -14.92 16.44
CA MET A 1 13.62 -14.48 15.14
C MET A 1 15.00 -13.87 15.39
N PRO A 2 15.93 -13.84 14.41
CA PRO A 2 17.21 -13.16 14.60
C PRO A 2 16.98 -11.66 14.81
N LEU A 3 17.79 -11.07 15.70
CA LEU A 3 17.78 -9.63 15.95
C LEU A 3 18.35 -8.88 14.73
N PHE A 4 17.77 -7.73 14.43
CA PHE A 4 18.29 -6.81 13.43
C PHE A 4 19.40 -5.97 14.05
N ALA A 5 20.65 -6.34 13.78
CA ALA A 5 21.84 -5.70 14.36
C ALA A 5 22.49 -4.77 13.33
N THR A 6 22.63 -3.49 13.69
CA THR A 6 23.20 -2.42 12.85
C THR A 6 24.11 -1.53 13.69
N PRO A 7 24.89 -0.62 13.09
CA PRO A 7 25.68 0.35 13.86
C PRO A 7 24.85 1.29 14.75
N PHE A 8 23.54 1.43 14.47
CA PHE A 8 22.64 2.32 15.22
C PHE A 8 21.89 1.61 16.33
N ALA A 9 21.47 0.35 16.13
CA ALA A 9 20.61 -0.35 17.08
C ALA A 9 20.65 -1.86 16.89
N GLN A 10 20.20 -2.58 17.92
CA GLN A 10 19.89 -3.99 17.87
C GLN A 10 18.39 -4.16 18.20
N LEU A 11 17.58 -4.54 17.23
CA LEU A 11 16.13 -4.54 17.31
C LEU A 11 15.54 -5.93 17.11
N ASP A 12 14.46 -6.21 17.84
CA ASP A 12 13.56 -7.35 17.61
C ASP A 12 12.38 -6.86 16.76
N LEU A 13 12.32 -7.28 15.50
CA LEU A 13 11.37 -6.79 14.52
C LEU A 13 10.40 -7.87 14.07
N VAL A 14 9.11 -7.49 13.93
CA VAL A 14 8.04 -8.35 13.41
C VAL A 14 7.41 -7.74 12.16
N ARG A 15 6.88 -8.60 11.32
CA ARG A 15 6.13 -8.22 10.12
C ARG A 15 4.69 -7.86 10.47
N GLN A 16 4.00 -7.19 9.55
CA GLN A 16 2.58 -6.90 9.62
C GLN A 16 1.94 -7.15 8.24
N PRO A 17 0.78 -7.84 8.14
CA PRO A 17 0.08 -8.50 9.26
C PRO A 17 0.87 -9.65 9.82
N GLU A 18 0.71 -9.93 11.12
CA GLU A 18 1.35 -11.08 11.74
C GLU A 18 0.77 -12.39 11.22
N GLN A 19 1.65 -13.35 11.01
CA GLN A 19 1.29 -14.71 10.64
C GLN A 19 2.03 -15.69 11.57
N ASP A 20 1.28 -16.62 12.15
CA ASP A 20 1.87 -17.66 12.99
C ASP A 20 2.84 -18.51 12.17
N GLY A 21 4.05 -18.72 12.71
CA GLY A 21 5.10 -19.46 12.02
C GLY A 21 5.72 -18.74 10.83
N GLU A 22 5.59 -17.40 10.73
CA GLU A 22 6.19 -16.58 9.65
C GLU A 22 7.71 -16.82 9.56
N PRO A 23 8.23 -17.41 8.47
CA PRO A 23 9.65 -17.68 8.31
C PRO A 23 10.44 -16.44 7.82
N LEU A 24 9.75 -15.41 7.32
CA LEU A 24 10.38 -14.25 6.72
C LEU A 24 10.70 -13.18 7.76
N GLN A 25 11.89 -12.60 7.65
CA GLN A 25 12.31 -11.49 8.48
C GLN A 25 11.60 -10.18 8.08
N ALA A 26 11.51 -9.25 9.04
CA ALA A 26 10.97 -7.91 8.83
C ALA A 26 12.00 -6.94 8.20
N PHE A 27 13.16 -7.43 7.80
CA PHE A 27 14.26 -6.67 7.19
C PHE A 27 15.02 -7.54 6.19
N ASP A 28 15.82 -6.92 5.35
CA ASP A 28 16.72 -7.60 4.41
C ASP A 28 18.11 -6.93 4.38
N ALA A 29 19.02 -7.46 3.57
CA ALA A 29 20.37 -6.93 3.44
C ALA A 29 20.43 -5.50 2.88
N ALA A 30 19.40 -5.03 2.20
CA ALA A 30 19.34 -3.64 1.73
C ALA A 30 19.10 -2.66 2.88
N ASP A 31 18.34 -3.06 3.92
CA ASP A 31 18.16 -2.26 5.14
C ASP A 31 19.49 -2.12 5.90
N GLU A 32 20.18 -3.23 6.09
CA GLU A 32 21.53 -3.22 6.72
C GLU A 32 22.49 -2.32 5.94
N TYR A 33 22.47 -2.43 4.60
CA TYR A 33 23.42 -1.69 3.76
C TYR A 33 23.15 -0.17 3.78
N LEU A 34 21.88 0.25 3.77
CA LEU A 34 21.50 1.66 3.91
C LEU A 34 22.00 2.25 5.23
N LEU A 35 21.80 1.55 6.34
CA LEU A 35 22.21 2.01 7.66
C LEU A 35 23.74 2.05 7.80
N ASN A 36 24.45 1.05 7.28
CA ASN A 36 25.92 1.08 7.27
C ASN A 36 26.45 2.27 6.46
N GLN A 37 25.92 2.51 5.27
CA GLN A 37 26.30 3.66 4.44
C GLN A 37 26.04 5.00 5.14
N LEU A 38 24.90 5.15 5.80
CA LEU A 38 24.58 6.36 6.54
C LEU A 38 25.52 6.54 7.75
N HIS A 39 25.87 5.46 8.45
CA HIS A 39 26.81 5.48 9.57
C HIS A 39 28.22 5.89 9.13
N GLU A 40 28.71 5.35 8.01
CA GLU A 40 30.02 5.69 7.45
C GLU A 40 30.12 7.18 7.05
N ARG A 41 29.03 7.79 6.63
CA ARG A 41 29.00 9.24 6.37
C ARG A 41 29.06 10.10 7.61
N GLY A 42 28.66 9.55 8.74
CA GLY A 42 28.52 10.28 10.00
C GLY A 42 27.26 11.15 10.01
N VAL A 43 26.43 10.96 11.04
CA VAL A 43 25.21 11.74 11.27
C VAL A 43 25.22 12.27 12.70
N THR A 44 24.57 13.41 12.90
CA THR A 44 24.38 14.03 14.22
C THR A 44 22.90 14.07 14.59
N ALA A 45 22.60 14.31 15.85
CA ALA A 45 21.22 14.38 16.33
C ALA A 45 20.37 15.48 15.65
N GLN A 46 21.00 16.47 15.04
CA GLN A 46 20.34 17.55 14.30
C GLN A 46 19.98 17.16 12.85
N CYS A 47 20.61 16.11 12.30
CA CYS A 47 20.32 15.65 10.96
C CYS A 47 18.85 15.26 10.80
N ARG A 48 18.24 15.71 9.72
CA ARG A 48 16.88 15.36 9.31
C ARG A 48 16.93 14.29 8.24
N VAL A 49 16.49 13.11 8.58
CA VAL A 49 16.52 11.93 7.71
C VAL A 49 15.11 11.57 7.29
N LEU A 50 14.88 11.49 5.98
CA LEU A 50 13.65 10.94 5.40
C LEU A 50 13.88 9.48 5.02
N VAL A 51 13.00 8.61 5.46
CA VAL A 51 12.98 7.19 5.10
C VAL A 51 11.76 6.91 4.24
N LEU A 52 11.98 6.41 3.01
CA LEU A 52 10.91 6.09 2.06
C LEU A 52 10.75 4.56 1.90
N ASN A 53 9.50 4.10 2.00
CA ASN A 53 9.10 2.70 1.76
C ASN A 53 9.71 1.69 2.74
N ASP A 54 9.88 2.07 3.99
CA ASP A 54 10.31 1.18 5.08
C ASP A 54 9.15 0.25 5.47
N ALA A 55 9.13 -0.95 4.90
CA ALA A 55 7.97 -1.84 4.95
C ALA A 55 7.53 -2.23 6.37
N PHE A 56 8.49 -2.32 7.30
CA PHE A 56 8.21 -2.75 8.67
C PHE A 56 8.86 -1.85 9.74
N GLY A 57 9.40 -0.71 9.34
CA GLY A 57 10.00 0.26 10.24
C GLY A 57 11.43 -0.08 10.67
N ALA A 58 12.14 -0.97 9.96
CA ALA A 58 13.51 -1.36 10.31
C ALA A 58 14.50 -0.19 10.27
N LEU A 59 14.42 0.63 9.22
CA LEU A 59 15.28 1.82 9.07
C LEU A 59 14.89 2.90 10.07
N ALA A 60 13.61 3.25 10.13
CA ALA A 60 13.12 4.34 10.95
C ALA A 60 13.32 4.05 12.46
N ALA A 61 13.02 2.83 12.91
CA ALA A 61 13.23 2.44 14.32
C ALA A 61 14.71 2.41 14.70
N SER A 62 15.62 1.99 13.80
CA SER A 62 17.06 2.03 14.05
C SER A 62 17.58 3.45 14.22
N LEU A 63 17.03 4.41 13.47
CA LEU A 63 17.49 5.79 13.44
C LEU A 63 16.83 6.68 14.50
N ALA A 64 15.65 6.31 14.99
CA ALA A 64 14.84 7.12 15.91
C ALA A 64 15.61 7.67 17.15
N PRO A 65 16.52 6.91 17.80
CA PRO A 65 17.29 7.44 18.94
C PRO A 65 18.42 8.41 18.57
N HIS A 66 18.77 8.53 17.29
CA HIS A 66 20.03 9.16 16.86
C HIS A 66 19.84 10.43 16.04
N VAL A 67 18.73 10.57 15.29
CA VAL A 67 18.48 11.66 14.35
C VAL A 67 17.01 12.03 14.33
N GLN A 68 16.65 13.12 13.65
CA GLN A 68 15.24 13.49 13.42
C GLN A 68 14.70 12.69 12.23
N VAL A 69 13.85 11.71 12.49
CA VAL A 69 13.33 10.79 11.47
C VAL A 69 11.92 11.18 11.01
N THR A 70 11.77 11.31 9.69
CA THR A 70 10.48 11.28 9.01
C THR A 70 10.40 10.00 8.19
N SER A 71 9.37 9.19 8.36
CA SER A 71 9.10 7.99 7.54
C SER A 71 7.92 8.26 6.62
N SER A 72 8.01 7.86 5.35
CA SER A 72 6.90 7.97 4.41
C SER A 72 6.76 6.71 3.56
N GLY A 73 5.52 6.29 3.35
CA GLY A 73 5.20 5.11 2.57
C GLY A 73 3.72 5.06 2.19
N ASP A 74 3.39 4.20 1.26
CA ASP A 74 2.02 4.05 0.75
C ASP A 74 1.23 2.93 1.43
N SER A 75 1.80 2.24 2.40
CA SER A 75 1.17 1.14 3.12
C SER A 75 0.78 1.54 4.54
N HIS A 76 -0.50 1.44 4.87
CA HIS A 76 -0.99 1.59 6.24
C HIS A 76 -0.49 0.43 7.12
N LEU A 77 -0.37 -0.77 6.57
CA LEU A 77 0.24 -1.90 7.28
C LEU A 77 1.71 -1.63 7.64
N GLY A 78 2.45 -0.95 6.76
CA GLY A 78 3.80 -0.48 7.05
C GLY A 78 3.85 0.52 8.21
N PHE A 79 2.90 1.44 8.27
CA PHE A 79 2.75 2.35 9.41
C PHE A 79 2.44 1.61 10.72
N LEU A 80 1.52 0.65 10.69
CA LEU A 80 1.20 -0.18 11.86
C LEU A 80 2.42 -1.01 12.31
N ALA A 81 3.18 -1.57 11.35
CA ALA A 81 4.41 -2.29 11.63
C ALA A 81 5.48 -1.41 12.31
N LEU A 82 5.70 -0.20 11.80
CA LEU A 82 6.60 0.79 12.40
C LEU A 82 6.21 1.06 13.86
N ARG A 83 4.96 1.40 14.12
CA ARG A 83 4.48 1.67 15.49
C ARG A 83 4.66 0.47 16.41
N LYS A 84 4.34 -0.73 15.92
CA LYS A 84 4.50 -1.96 16.70
C LYS A 84 5.96 -2.24 17.02
N ASN A 85 6.84 -2.08 16.03
CA ASN A 85 8.27 -2.32 16.22
C ASN A 85 8.94 -1.26 17.09
N LEU A 86 8.50 -0.01 17.05
CA LEU A 86 8.94 1.00 18.04
C LEU A 86 8.54 0.58 19.46
N ALA A 87 7.27 0.26 19.69
CA ALA A 87 6.79 -0.17 21.01
C ALA A 87 7.49 -1.43 21.50
N ARG A 88 7.69 -2.43 20.63
CA ARG A 88 8.35 -3.70 20.94
C ARG A 88 9.78 -3.52 21.43
N ASN A 89 10.47 -2.49 20.95
CA ASN A 89 11.84 -2.18 21.31
C ASN A 89 11.95 -1.05 22.36
N GLY A 90 10.84 -0.68 23.01
CA GLY A 90 10.83 0.35 24.06
C GLY A 90 11.13 1.76 23.55
N LEU A 91 10.95 2.03 22.24
CA LEU A 91 11.17 3.33 21.64
C LEU A 91 9.89 4.18 21.70
N ASP A 92 10.07 5.50 21.84
CA ASP A 92 8.93 6.42 21.84
C ASP A 92 8.21 6.42 20.48
N LEU A 93 6.91 6.26 20.51
CA LEU A 93 6.06 6.29 19.31
C LEU A 93 6.06 7.65 18.60
N GLY A 94 6.35 8.73 19.31
CA GLY A 94 6.50 10.08 18.79
C GLY A 94 7.88 10.37 18.18
N SER A 95 8.87 9.49 18.33
CA SER A 95 10.23 9.69 17.84
C SER A 95 10.35 9.64 16.31
N VAL A 96 9.36 9.12 15.63
CA VAL A 96 9.30 9.06 14.16
C VAL A 96 8.02 9.74 13.67
N ARG A 97 8.17 10.78 12.86
CA ARG A 97 7.04 11.40 12.15
C ARG A 97 6.69 10.56 10.93
N PHE A 98 5.49 10.04 10.87
CA PHE A 98 4.99 9.36 9.67
C PHE A 98 4.19 10.30 8.77
N VAL A 99 4.45 10.24 7.45
CA VAL A 99 3.74 10.99 6.41
C VAL A 99 3.26 10.01 5.35
N PRO A 100 1.95 9.87 5.11
CA PRO A 100 1.44 9.02 4.03
C PRO A 100 2.00 9.42 2.66
N ALA A 101 2.25 8.47 1.76
CA ALA A 101 2.75 8.78 0.41
C ALA A 101 1.76 9.58 -0.45
N SER A 102 0.51 9.70 -0.04
CA SER A 102 -0.47 10.64 -0.61
C SER A 102 -0.14 12.12 -0.31
N GLU A 103 0.73 12.40 0.66
CA GLU A 103 1.17 13.73 1.08
C GLU A 103 2.66 13.93 0.77
N THR A 104 3.11 15.19 0.82
CA THR A 104 4.53 15.53 0.66
C THR A 104 5.18 15.69 2.03
N ALA A 105 6.25 14.93 2.28
CA ALA A 105 7.08 15.12 3.47
C ALA A 105 7.83 16.46 3.37
N VAL A 106 7.70 17.31 4.39
CA VAL A 106 8.26 18.66 4.41
C VAL A 106 9.66 18.65 5.01
N GLY A 107 10.65 19.04 4.17
CA GLY A 107 12.05 19.17 4.51
C GLY A 107 12.42 20.53 5.15
N PRO A 108 13.68 20.98 5.02
CA PRO A 108 14.73 20.32 4.23
C PRO A 108 15.29 19.05 4.91
N PHE A 109 15.61 18.02 4.11
CA PHE A 109 16.23 16.77 4.58
C PHE A 109 17.72 16.74 4.19
N ASP A 110 18.57 16.32 5.14
CA ASP A 110 20.01 16.15 4.92
C ASP A 110 20.31 14.82 4.22
N HIS A 111 19.52 13.78 4.54
CA HIS A 111 19.63 12.45 3.96
C HIS A 111 18.26 11.88 3.65
N VAL A 112 18.16 11.19 2.52
CA VAL A 112 16.98 10.42 2.16
C VAL A 112 17.37 8.96 1.90
N LEU A 113 16.81 8.04 2.66
CA LEU A 113 16.98 6.61 2.48
C LEU A 113 15.74 6.03 1.81
N VAL A 114 15.92 5.32 0.70
CA VAL A 114 14.83 4.79 -0.11
C VAL A 114 14.95 3.28 -0.25
N LYS A 115 13.97 2.54 0.23
CA LYS A 115 13.78 1.16 -0.23
C LYS A 115 13.09 1.24 -1.58
N VAL A 116 13.75 0.74 -2.63
CA VAL A 116 13.17 0.79 -3.98
C VAL A 116 11.89 -0.05 -4.02
N PRO A 117 10.73 0.57 -4.30
CA PRO A 117 9.46 -0.14 -4.31
C PRO A 117 9.32 -0.99 -5.57
N LYS A 118 8.41 -1.97 -5.54
CA LYS A 118 8.09 -2.80 -6.72
C LYS A 118 7.55 -1.96 -7.89
N THR A 119 6.81 -0.90 -7.57
CA THR A 119 6.19 0.00 -8.54
C THR A 119 7.11 1.20 -8.78
N LEU A 120 7.76 1.27 -9.95
CA LEU A 120 8.63 2.39 -10.31
C LEU A 120 7.89 3.73 -10.38
N ALA A 121 6.60 3.73 -10.69
CA ALA A 121 5.80 4.94 -10.66
C ALA A 121 5.70 5.55 -9.25
N LEU A 122 5.63 4.72 -8.20
CA LEU A 122 5.70 5.22 -6.82
C LEU A 122 7.06 5.86 -6.55
N LEU A 123 8.14 5.20 -6.95
CA LEU A 123 9.49 5.78 -6.84
C LEU A 123 9.58 7.12 -7.58
N GLU A 124 9.13 7.17 -8.82
CA GLU A 124 9.13 8.40 -9.62
C GLU A 124 8.38 9.54 -8.93
N GLU A 125 7.15 9.31 -8.47
CA GLU A 125 6.37 10.31 -7.77
C GLU A 125 7.05 10.77 -6.46
N GLN A 126 7.63 9.85 -5.71
CA GLN A 126 8.37 10.19 -4.49
C GLN A 126 9.58 11.06 -4.79
N LEU A 127 10.38 10.74 -5.81
CA LEU A 127 11.54 11.53 -6.21
C LEU A 127 11.13 12.92 -6.72
N ILE A 128 10.03 13.02 -7.47
CA ILE A 128 9.47 14.31 -7.92
C ILE A 128 9.11 15.20 -6.70
N ARG A 129 8.49 14.61 -5.68
CA ARG A 129 8.09 15.32 -4.46
C ARG A 129 9.24 15.75 -3.57
N LEU A 130 10.45 15.21 -3.76
CA LEU A 130 11.65 15.67 -3.08
C LEU A 130 12.15 17.04 -3.57
N HIS A 131 11.63 17.52 -4.71
CA HIS A 131 12.01 18.85 -5.22
C HIS A 131 11.68 19.95 -4.19
N GLY A 132 12.67 20.74 -3.82
CA GLY A 132 12.56 21.78 -2.78
C GLY A 132 12.51 21.24 -1.33
N GLN A 133 12.67 19.92 -1.13
CA GLN A 133 12.66 19.30 0.19
C GLN A 133 14.05 18.82 0.64
N LEU A 134 15.07 19.00 -0.18
CA LEU A 134 16.44 18.57 0.11
C LEU A 134 17.28 19.74 0.61
N ALA A 135 18.10 19.51 1.62
CA ALA A 135 19.10 20.47 2.06
C ALA A 135 20.23 20.59 1.01
N PRO A 136 20.98 21.72 0.96
CA PRO A 136 22.17 21.83 0.12
C PRO A 136 23.16 20.70 0.42
N GLY A 137 23.60 19.97 -0.61
CA GLY A 137 24.51 18.83 -0.46
C GLY A 137 23.86 17.55 0.10
N ALA A 138 22.53 17.52 0.20
CA ALA A 138 21.79 16.33 0.61
C ALA A 138 22.08 15.14 -0.29
N GLN A 139 22.03 13.93 0.29
CA GLN A 139 22.20 12.69 -0.44
C GLN A 139 20.93 11.87 -0.39
N VAL A 140 20.55 11.33 -1.55
CA VAL A 140 19.46 10.36 -1.71
C VAL A 140 20.08 9.00 -2.02
N VAL A 141 19.90 8.05 -1.11
CA VAL A 141 20.45 6.69 -1.24
C VAL A 141 19.29 5.70 -1.36
N ALA A 142 19.14 5.10 -2.54
CA ALA A 142 18.16 4.06 -2.77
C ALA A 142 18.80 2.67 -2.70
N ALA A 143 18.10 1.69 -2.16
CA ALA A 143 18.59 0.32 -2.05
C ALA A 143 17.56 -0.72 -2.42
N GLY A 144 18.06 -1.86 -2.88
CA GLY A 144 17.25 -3.04 -3.14
C GLY A 144 18.13 -4.27 -3.31
N MET A 145 17.50 -5.45 -3.20
CA MET A 145 18.16 -6.70 -3.58
C MET A 145 18.42 -6.72 -5.08
N VAL A 146 19.63 -7.07 -5.51
CA VAL A 146 20.08 -6.98 -6.92
C VAL A 146 19.10 -7.61 -7.91
N LYS A 147 18.50 -8.76 -7.57
CA LYS A 147 17.50 -9.43 -8.43
C LYS A 147 16.19 -8.64 -8.60
N HIS A 148 15.94 -7.66 -7.74
CA HIS A 148 14.71 -6.84 -7.72
C HIS A 148 14.98 -5.35 -7.94
N LEU A 149 16.25 -4.98 -8.19
CA LEU A 149 16.67 -3.60 -8.41
C LEU A 149 16.77 -3.31 -9.92
N PRO A 150 15.74 -2.75 -10.54
CA PRO A 150 15.77 -2.46 -11.97
C PRO A 150 16.69 -1.28 -12.29
N ARG A 151 17.34 -1.29 -13.45
CA ARG A 151 18.20 -0.20 -13.93
C ARG A 151 17.44 1.14 -13.94
N ALA A 152 16.18 1.12 -14.34
CA ALA A 152 15.34 2.31 -14.40
C ALA A 152 15.19 3.04 -13.05
N ALA A 153 15.42 2.38 -11.91
CA ALA A 153 15.46 3.07 -10.61
C ALA A 153 16.64 4.05 -10.53
N GLY A 154 17.80 3.68 -11.08
CA GLY A 154 18.95 4.58 -11.19
C GLY A 154 18.69 5.75 -12.16
N ASP A 155 18.08 5.46 -13.32
CA ASP A 155 17.73 6.47 -14.32
C ASP A 155 16.76 7.52 -13.73
N LEU A 156 15.82 7.11 -12.86
CA LEU A 156 14.91 8.02 -12.15
C LEU A 156 15.65 8.90 -11.13
N LEU A 157 16.59 8.33 -10.35
CA LEU A 157 17.42 9.11 -9.43
C LEU A 157 18.26 10.16 -10.16
N GLU A 158 18.90 9.76 -11.26
CA GLU A 158 19.70 10.68 -12.08
C GLU A 158 18.85 11.79 -12.68
N ARG A 159 17.63 11.47 -13.12
CA ARG A 159 16.69 12.42 -13.72
C ARG A 159 16.18 13.45 -12.72
N TYR A 160 15.79 13.05 -11.51
CA TYR A 160 15.05 13.90 -10.59
C TYR A 160 15.89 14.45 -9.44
N ILE A 161 17.00 13.79 -9.07
CA ILE A 161 17.85 14.20 -7.95
C ILE A 161 19.16 14.81 -8.43
N GLY A 162 19.98 14.07 -9.16
CA GLY A 162 21.29 14.50 -9.62
C GLY A 162 22.18 13.35 -10.06
N PRO A 163 23.49 13.61 -10.28
CA PRO A 163 24.42 12.57 -10.68
C PRO A 163 24.34 11.36 -9.77
N MET A 164 24.22 10.17 -10.35
CA MET A 164 24.02 8.92 -9.64
C MET A 164 25.14 7.93 -9.94
N HIS A 165 25.57 7.18 -8.91
CA HIS A 165 26.46 6.02 -9.06
C HIS A 165 25.91 4.83 -8.27
N ALA A 166 26.22 3.63 -8.75
CA ALA A 166 25.85 2.40 -8.08
C ALA A 166 27.02 1.84 -7.28
N SER A 167 26.77 1.36 -6.06
CA SER A 167 27.78 0.68 -5.25
C SER A 167 28.11 -0.72 -5.78
N LEU A 168 29.14 -1.35 -5.23
CA LEU A 168 29.29 -2.80 -5.33
C LEU A 168 28.16 -3.50 -4.55
N ALA A 169 27.87 -4.73 -4.91
CA ALA A 169 26.87 -5.52 -4.20
C ALA A 169 27.43 -6.07 -2.88
N VAL A 170 26.68 -5.89 -1.78
CA VAL A 170 26.99 -6.48 -0.46
C VAL A 170 25.81 -7.36 -0.05
N LYS A 171 26.06 -8.63 0.31
CA LYS A 171 25.00 -9.60 0.65
C LYS A 171 23.86 -9.66 -0.37
N LYS A 172 24.15 -9.50 -1.67
CA LYS A 172 23.19 -9.41 -2.77
C LYS A 172 22.28 -8.16 -2.75
N ALA A 173 22.55 -7.16 -1.93
CA ALA A 173 21.95 -5.83 -1.97
C ALA A 173 22.89 -4.85 -2.66
N ARG A 174 22.33 -3.80 -3.26
CA ARG A 174 23.07 -2.72 -3.92
C ARG A 174 22.47 -1.38 -3.57
N LEU A 175 23.32 -0.36 -3.46
CA LEU A 175 22.94 1.03 -3.31
C LEU A 175 23.01 1.76 -4.67
N LEU A 176 22.08 2.69 -4.85
CA LEU A 176 22.10 3.72 -5.87
C LEU A 176 22.19 5.05 -5.14
N ILE A 177 23.29 5.78 -5.32
CA ILE A 177 23.64 6.96 -4.53
C ILE A 177 23.59 8.17 -5.44
N ALA A 178 22.71 9.12 -5.15
CA ALA A 178 22.58 10.37 -5.87
C ALA A 178 22.82 11.56 -4.96
N GLU A 179 23.56 12.56 -5.45
CA GLU A 179 23.75 13.84 -4.78
C GLU A 179 22.77 14.87 -5.31
N ALA A 180 22.12 15.62 -4.40
CA ALA A 180 21.16 16.62 -4.79
C ALA A 180 21.81 17.71 -5.65
N ALA A 181 21.28 17.93 -6.84
CA ALA A 181 21.69 18.99 -7.75
C ALA A 181 20.51 19.90 -8.05
N GLU A 182 20.79 21.17 -8.40
CA GLU A 182 19.76 22.07 -8.87
C GLU A 182 19.07 21.49 -10.10
N ARG A 183 17.75 21.40 -10.06
CA ARG A 183 16.90 20.91 -11.13
C ARG A 183 15.69 21.82 -11.28
N PRO A 184 15.17 22.03 -12.51
CA PRO A 184 13.88 22.69 -12.67
C PRO A 184 12.79 21.86 -11.99
N GLN A 185 11.75 22.53 -11.50
CA GLN A 185 10.65 21.84 -10.85
C GLN A 185 10.01 20.82 -11.80
N PRO A 186 10.03 19.53 -11.46
CA PRO A 186 9.45 18.51 -12.32
C PRO A 186 7.92 18.56 -12.27
N ARG A 187 7.29 18.20 -13.38
CA ARG A 187 5.84 18.00 -13.44
C ARG A 187 5.54 16.52 -13.19
N SER A 188 4.71 16.22 -12.20
CA SER A 188 4.25 14.84 -11.98
C SER A 188 3.34 14.37 -13.13
N PRO A 189 3.54 13.15 -13.65
CA PRO A 189 2.62 12.53 -14.60
C PRO A 189 1.37 11.94 -13.91
N TYR A 190 1.29 12.01 -12.60
CA TYR A 190 0.19 11.44 -11.79
C TYR A 190 -0.72 12.53 -11.22
N PRO A 191 -2.02 12.22 -11.00
CA PRO A 191 -2.69 10.94 -11.31
C PRO A 191 -2.90 10.74 -12.81
N THR A 192 -2.80 9.48 -13.26
CA THR A 192 -3.18 9.09 -14.62
C THR A 192 -4.70 8.95 -14.71
N ARG A 193 -5.25 9.12 -15.91
CA ARG A 193 -6.70 9.01 -16.16
C ARG A 193 -6.95 8.13 -17.36
N TYR A 194 -7.95 7.25 -17.27
CA TYR A 194 -8.48 6.56 -18.44
C TYR A 194 -10.01 6.43 -18.36
N ARG A 195 -10.65 6.34 -19.52
CA ARG A 195 -12.12 6.28 -19.64
C ARG A 195 -12.57 4.83 -19.77
N LEU A 196 -13.59 4.47 -18.97
CA LEU A 196 -14.41 3.27 -19.20
C LEU A 196 -15.59 3.65 -20.09
N GLU A 197 -15.97 2.73 -20.97
CA GLU A 197 -17.16 2.92 -21.80
C GLU A 197 -18.43 2.45 -21.07
N GLN A 198 -18.30 1.38 -20.27
CA GLN A 198 -19.42 0.78 -19.54
C GLN A 198 -18.98 0.37 -18.10
N PRO A 199 -19.53 1.05 -17.08
CA PRO A 199 -20.25 2.32 -17.11
C PRO A 199 -19.37 3.48 -17.63
N PRO A 200 -19.93 4.56 -18.18
CA PRO A 200 -19.15 5.67 -18.73
C PRO A 200 -18.51 6.49 -17.59
N LEU A 201 -17.36 6.06 -17.14
CA LEU A 201 -16.62 6.63 -16.01
C LEU A 201 -15.19 6.96 -16.41
N THR A 202 -14.64 8.04 -15.86
CA THR A 202 -13.23 8.36 -15.98
C THR A 202 -12.51 8.01 -14.68
N LEU A 203 -11.74 6.93 -14.71
CA LEU A 203 -10.95 6.50 -13.56
C LEU A 203 -9.74 7.40 -13.37
N LEU A 204 -9.39 7.60 -12.10
CA LEU A 204 -8.26 8.41 -11.69
C LEU A 204 -7.35 7.55 -10.82
N ASN A 205 -6.06 7.50 -11.16
CA ASN A 205 -5.10 6.62 -10.52
C ASN A 205 -3.82 7.35 -10.14
N HIS A 206 -3.57 7.49 -8.85
CA HIS A 206 -2.27 7.90 -8.33
C HIS A 206 -1.18 6.84 -8.58
N ALA A 207 0.07 7.18 -8.34
CA ALA A 207 1.24 6.43 -8.79
C ALA A 207 1.26 4.95 -8.38
N ASN A 208 0.81 4.61 -7.15
CA ASN A 208 0.88 3.24 -6.63
C ASN A 208 -0.45 2.46 -6.72
N VAL A 209 -1.44 2.97 -7.43
CA VAL A 209 -2.73 2.27 -7.59
C VAL A 209 -2.55 1.03 -8.47
N PHE A 210 -3.12 -0.08 -8.02
CA PHE A 210 -3.13 -1.33 -8.77
C PHE A 210 -3.85 -1.17 -10.12
N CYS A 211 -3.30 -1.76 -11.19
CA CYS A 211 -3.82 -1.64 -12.56
C CYS A 211 -4.04 -0.18 -13.00
N ARG A 212 -3.08 0.71 -12.72
CA ARG A 212 -3.16 2.14 -13.00
C ARG A 212 -3.48 2.47 -14.47
N GLU A 213 -3.02 1.67 -15.42
CA GLU A 213 -3.12 1.95 -16.86
C GLU A 213 -4.34 1.30 -17.53
N GLY A 214 -5.15 0.56 -16.79
CA GLY A 214 -6.34 -0.09 -17.33
C GLY A 214 -7.17 -0.76 -16.25
N LEU A 215 -8.40 -1.14 -16.59
CA LEU A 215 -9.26 -1.86 -15.66
C LEU A 215 -8.75 -3.28 -15.45
N ASP A 216 -8.58 -3.67 -14.18
CA ASP A 216 -8.29 -5.04 -13.81
C ASP A 216 -9.30 -6.01 -14.40
N ILE A 217 -8.80 -7.15 -14.90
CA ILE A 217 -9.64 -8.13 -15.59
C ILE A 217 -10.63 -8.84 -14.66
N GLY A 218 -10.30 -9.03 -13.37
CA GLY A 218 -11.23 -9.55 -12.36
C GLY A 218 -12.34 -8.54 -12.07
N THR A 219 -11.99 -7.28 -11.88
CA THR A 219 -12.95 -6.18 -11.73
C THR A 219 -13.86 -6.07 -12.95
N ARG A 220 -13.30 -6.16 -14.17
CA ARG A 220 -14.10 -6.17 -15.41
C ARG A 220 -15.11 -7.31 -15.46
N ALA A 221 -14.73 -8.50 -14.97
CA ALA A 221 -15.64 -9.64 -14.89
C ALA A 221 -16.71 -9.44 -13.80
N PHE A 222 -16.42 -8.70 -12.73
CA PHE A 222 -17.32 -8.49 -11.61
C PHE A 222 -18.40 -7.43 -11.89
N LEU A 223 -18.03 -6.31 -12.51
CA LEU A 223 -18.91 -5.14 -12.72
C LEU A 223 -20.32 -5.47 -13.28
N PRO A 224 -20.50 -6.35 -14.30
CA PRO A 224 -21.81 -6.67 -14.82
C PRO A 224 -22.74 -7.40 -13.84
N HIS A 225 -22.16 -7.99 -12.79
CA HIS A 225 -22.87 -8.84 -11.83
C HIS A 225 -23.08 -8.17 -10.46
N LEU A 226 -22.75 -6.87 -10.33
CA LEU A 226 -23.02 -6.13 -9.10
C LEU A 226 -24.50 -6.13 -8.75
N PRO A 227 -24.86 -6.35 -7.48
CA PRO A 227 -26.25 -6.32 -7.04
C PRO A 227 -26.85 -4.93 -7.20
N ARG A 228 -28.16 -4.87 -7.50
CA ARG A 228 -28.87 -3.64 -7.85
C ARG A 228 -30.13 -3.46 -7.01
N SER A 229 -30.52 -2.21 -6.81
CA SER A 229 -31.81 -1.81 -6.23
C SER A 229 -32.06 -2.43 -4.84
N LEU A 230 -31.03 -2.53 -4.02
CA LEU A 230 -31.09 -3.14 -2.69
C LEU A 230 -31.53 -2.16 -1.57
N GLY A 231 -31.84 -0.89 -1.93
CA GLY A 231 -32.23 0.12 -0.94
C GLY A 231 -31.05 0.68 -0.11
N ALA A 232 -31.35 1.11 1.10
CA ALA A 232 -30.40 1.78 1.99
C ALA A 232 -29.53 0.79 2.77
N LEU A 233 -28.69 0.03 2.08
CA LEU A 233 -27.72 -0.89 2.69
C LEU A 233 -26.42 -0.17 3.07
N ARG A 234 -25.81 -0.61 4.18
CA ARG A 234 -24.45 -0.23 4.60
C ARG A 234 -23.47 -1.19 3.90
N ALA A 235 -22.77 -0.69 2.91
CA ALA A 235 -21.90 -1.50 2.08
C ALA A 235 -20.43 -1.08 2.21
N ALA A 236 -19.52 -2.03 2.04
CA ALA A 236 -18.09 -1.74 1.96
C ALA A 236 -17.48 -2.29 0.66
N ASP A 237 -16.54 -1.51 0.08
CA ASP A 237 -15.61 -1.95 -0.95
C ASP A 237 -14.26 -2.25 -0.26
N LEU A 238 -13.98 -3.54 -0.05
CA LEU A 238 -12.82 -4.04 0.68
C LEU A 238 -11.65 -4.31 -0.26
N GLY A 239 -10.55 -3.57 -0.08
CA GLY A 239 -9.45 -3.50 -1.03
C GLY A 239 -9.88 -2.72 -2.27
N CYS A 240 -10.38 -1.49 -2.03
CA CYS A 240 -11.12 -0.72 -3.04
C CYS A 240 -10.25 -0.27 -4.23
N GLY A 241 -8.92 -0.24 -4.10
CA GLY A 241 -8.07 0.34 -5.13
C GLY A 241 -8.49 1.76 -5.48
N ASN A 242 -8.74 2.04 -6.75
CA ASN A 242 -9.27 3.33 -7.20
C ASN A 242 -10.78 3.54 -6.94
N GLY A 243 -11.44 2.60 -6.28
CA GLY A 243 -12.84 2.69 -5.89
C GLY A 243 -13.85 2.30 -6.98
N VAL A 244 -13.42 1.73 -8.10
CA VAL A 244 -14.31 1.46 -9.24
C VAL A 244 -15.48 0.55 -8.90
N LEU A 245 -15.30 -0.49 -8.07
CA LEU A 245 -16.40 -1.39 -7.65
C LEU A 245 -17.41 -0.65 -6.76
N GLY A 246 -16.92 0.02 -5.71
CA GLY A 246 -17.77 0.79 -4.80
C GLY A 246 -18.54 1.90 -5.51
N ILE A 247 -17.90 2.62 -6.42
CA ILE A 247 -18.54 3.70 -7.20
C ILE A 247 -19.60 3.15 -8.16
N ALA A 248 -19.28 2.06 -8.88
CA ALA A 248 -20.24 1.41 -9.76
C ALA A 248 -21.44 0.87 -8.96
N TYR A 249 -21.21 0.25 -7.80
CA TYR A 249 -22.26 -0.18 -6.90
C TYR A 249 -23.12 1.00 -6.40
N ALA A 250 -22.51 2.11 -6.01
CA ALA A 250 -23.20 3.30 -5.53
C ALA A 250 -24.11 3.92 -6.61
N LEU A 251 -23.69 3.89 -7.88
CA LEU A 251 -24.53 4.33 -9.01
C LEU A 251 -25.76 3.44 -9.21
N LEU A 252 -25.62 2.13 -9.00
CA LEU A 252 -26.71 1.16 -9.10
C LEU A 252 -27.62 1.15 -7.85
N ASN A 253 -27.15 1.69 -6.72
CA ASN A 253 -27.82 1.70 -5.42
C ASN A 253 -27.74 3.10 -4.80
N PRO A 254 -28.55 4.07 -5.26
CA PRO A 254 -28.41 5.47 -4.83
C PRO A 254 -28.61 5.70 -3.35
N GLN A 255 -29.33 4.83 -2.64
CA GLN A 255 -29.60 4.95 -1.20
C GLN A 255 -28.54 4.26 -0.33
N ALA A 256 -27.61 3.48 -0.91
CA ALA A 256 -26.62 2.78 -0.13
C ALA A 256 -25.58 3.73 0.50
N GLU A 257 -25.16 3.41 1.73
CA GLU A 257 -24.05 4.06 2.44
C GLU A 257 -22.76 3.28 2.16
N LEU A 258 -21.72 3.97 1.69
CA LEU A 258 -20.47 3.32 1.25
C LEU A 258 -19.30 3.63 2.16
N THR A 259 -18.57 2.57 2.51
CA THR A 259 -17.19 2.64 3.04
C THR A 259 -16.25 2.04 2.01
N LEU A 260 -15.26 2.82 1.57
CA LEU A 260 -14.19 2.37 0.68
C LEU A 260 -12.90 2.27 1.50
N VAL A 261 -12.32 1.09 1.53
CA VAL A 261 -11.13 0.83 2.37
C VAL A 261 -10.05 0.10 1.58
N ASP A 262 -8.81 0.60 1.74
CA ASP A 262 -7.61 -0.02 1.17
C ASP A 262 -6.43 0.19 2.12
N GLU A 263 -5.39 -0.63 2.03
CA GLU A 263 -4.16 -0.44 2.81
C GLU A 263 -3.26 0.64 2.19
N SER A 264 -3.43 0.95 0.89
CA SER A 264 -2.70 1.99 0.16
C SER A 264 -3.35 3.36 0.33
N TYR A 265 -2.59 4.32 0.84
CA TYR A 265 -3.04 5.72 0.96
C TYR A 265 -3.34 6.34 -0.40
N MET A 266 -2.55 6.03 -1.44
CA MET A 266 -2.77 6.51 -2.81
C MET A 266 -4.01 5.90 -3.46
N ALA A 267 -4.33 4.65 -3.13
CA ALA A 267 -5.57 4.01 -3.56
C ALA A 267 -6.78 4.73 -2.97
N VAL A 268 -6.78 4.94 -1.65
CA VAL A 268 -7.86 5.66 -0.95
C VAL A 268 -8.00 7.10 -1.46
N GLN A 269 -6.89 7.80 -1.73
CA GLN A 269 -6.93 9.12 -2.34
C GLN A 269 -7.56 9.09 -3.73
N SER A 270 -7.16 8.13 -4.58
CA SER A 270 -7.73 7.93 -5.92
C SER A 270 -9.22 7.65 -5.86
N ALA A 271 -9.66 6.77 -4.95
CA ALA A 271 -11.07 6.44 -4.74
C ALA A 271 -11.88 7.66 -4.32
N ARG A 272 -11.36 8.49 -3.42
CA ARG A 272 -12.01 9.72 -2.95
C ARG A 272 -12.17 10.76 -4.06
N GLU A 273 -11.10 11.00 -4.83
CA GLU A 273 -11.12 11.95 -5.94
C GLU A 273 -12.04 11.47 -7.07
N TYR A 274 -12.00 10.17 -7.37
CA TYR A 274 -12.87 9.57 -8.37
C TYR A 274 -14.34 9.57 -7.93
N TRP A 275 -14.63 9.25 -6.65
CA TRP A 275 -15.99 9.38 -6.08
C TRP A 275 -16.56 10.78 -6.25
N ARG A 276 -15.78 11.80 -5.88
CA ARG A 276 -16.20 13.20 -6.03
C ARG A 276 -16.48 13.56 -7.49
N ALA A 277 -15.66 13.08 -8.41
CA ALA A 277 -15.86 13.31 -9.85
C ALA A 277 -17.11 12.61 -10.40
N ALA A 278 -17.45 11.41 -9.91
CA ALA A 278 -18.55 10.58 -10.41
C ALA A 278 -19.88 10.86 -9.69
N LEU A 279 -19.87 11.15 -8.40
CA LEU A 279 -21.05 11.20 -7.51
C LEU A 279 -21.19 12.55 -6.77
N GLY A 280 -20.28 13.51 -7.02
CA GLY A 280 -20.30 14.82 -6.39
C GLY A 280 -20.08 14.74 -4.87
N GLU A 281 -20.86 15.49 -4.12
CA GLU A 281 -20.76 15.56 -2.65
C GLU A 281 -21.57 14.47 -1.92
N ARG A 282 -21.96 13.40 -2.62
CA ARG A 282 -22.62 12.25 -1.97
C ARG A 282 -21.72 11.71 -0.85
N PRO A 283 -22.24 11.56 0.39
CA PRO A 283 -21.45 11.08 1.51
C PRO A 283 -20.93 9.67 1.29
N ALA A 284 -19.66 9.44 1.66
CA ALA A 284 -19.03 8.13 1.75
C ALA A 284 -17.87 8.20 2.74
N THR A 285 -17.50 7.05 3.29
CA THR A 285 -16.33 6.91 4.16
C THR A 285 -15.14 6.36 3.38
N PHE A 286 -13.98 7.00 3.51
CA PHE A 286 -12.73 6.58 2.87
C PHE A 286 -11.68 6.35 3.95
N ARG A 287 -11.12 5.14 4.03
CA ARG A 287 -10.14 4.78 5.06
C ARG A 287 -8.95 4.06 4.47
N ALA A 288 -7.74 4.53 4.82
CA ALA A 288 -6.55 3.71 4.73
C ALA A 288 -6.49 2.87 6.03
N ASP A 289 -6.62 1.55 5.92
CA ASP A 289 -6.77 0.68 7.08
C ASP A 289 -6.32 -0.74 6.75
N ASP A 290 -6.19 -1.57 7.78
CA ASP A 290 -5.96 -3.00 7.67
C ASP A 290 -7.27 -3.73 7.31
N GLY A 291 -7.72 -3.56 6.09
CA GLY A 291 -9.00 -4.05 5.62
C GLY A 291 -10.15 -3.55 6.50
N LEU A 292 -10.98 -4.46 6.98
CA LEU A 292 -12.11 -4.15 7.87
C LEU A 292 -11.79 -4.38 9.36
N ALA A 293 -10.51 -4.43 9.77
CA ALA A 293 -10.13 -4.66 11.17
C ALA A 293 -10.71 -3.61 12.14
N GLY A 294 -10.83 -2.35 11.70
CA GLY A 294 -11.44 -1.26 12.47
C GLY A 294 -12.97 -1.14 12.32
N GLN A 295 -13.62 -2.04 11.58
CA GLN A 295 -15.06 -2.00 11.37
C GLN A 295 -15.80 -2.70 12.52
N ALA A 296 -16.85 -2.06 13.05
CA ALA A 296 -17.66 -2.65 14.10
C ALA A 296 -18.33 -3.95 13.64
N ALA A 297 -18.36 -4.96 14.49
CA ALA A 297 -19.00 -6.24 14.18
C ALA A 297 -20.49 -6.06 13.85
N GLY A 298 -20.97 -6.72 12.81
CA GLY A 298 -22.37 -6.65 12.39
C GLY A 298 -22.84 -5.29 11.87
N SER A 299 -21.92 -4.39 11.51
CA SER A 299 -22.25 -3.03 11.06
C SER A 299 -22.45 -2.89 9.55
N LEU A 300 -22.19 -3.92 8.78
CA LEU A 300 -22.34 -3.92 7.32
C LEU A 300 -23.40 -4.93 6.86
N ASP A 301 -24.09 -4.58 5.80
CA ASP A 301 -25.10 -5.46 5.15
C ASP A 301 -24.52 -6.11 3.90
N LEU A 302 -23.51 -5.47 3.27
CA LEU A 302 -22.87 -5.95 2.06
C LEU A 302 -21.36 -5.63 2.08
N VAL A 303 -20.55 -6.59 1.64
CA VAL A 303 -19.13 -6.36 1.35
C VAL A 303 -18.83 -6.80 -0.08
N LEU A 304 -18.23 -5.91 -0.86
CA LEU A 304 -17.64 -6.19 -2.17
C LEU A 304 -16.14 -6.39 -2.00
N CYS A 305 -15.56 -7.39 -2.65
CA CYS A 305 -14.13 -7.62 -2.57
C CYS A 305 -13.57 -8.23 -3.87
N ASN A 306 -12.54 -7.61 -4.41
CA ASN A 306 -11.65 -8.20 -5.41
C ASN A 306 -10.30 -8.46 -4.74
N PRO A 307 -10.10 -9.62 -4.10
CA PRO A 307 -8.90 -9.87 -3.31
C PRO A 307 -7.65 -9.98 -4.19
N PRO A 308 -6.44 -9.74 -3.66
CA PRO A 308 -5.20 -9.81 -4.44
C PRO A 308 -4.91 -11.24 -4.91
N PHE A 309 -4.75 -11.43 -6.24
CA PHE A 309 -4.52 -12.75 -6.87
C PHE A 309 -3.05 -13.05 -7.19
N HIS A 310 -2.19 -12.03 -7.21
CA HIS A 310 -0.88 -12.10 -7.87
C HIS A 310 0.33 -12.18 -6.94
N GLN A 311 0.12 -12.25 -5.65
CA GLN A 311 1.23 -12.45 -4.71
C GLN A 311 1.46 -13.94 -4.54
N GLN A 312 2.72 -14.39 -4.78
CA GLN A 312 3.21 -15.78 -4.64
C GLN A 312 2.23 -16.63 -3.80
N GLN A 313 1.68 -17.67 -4.38
CA GLN A 313 0.45 -18.38 -3.97
C GLN A 313 0.14 -18.43 -2.45
N VAL A 314 1.17 -18.60 -1.61
CA VAL A 314 1.04 -18.69 -0.15
C VAL A 314 0.63 -17.35 0.51
N VAL A 315 1.24 -16.24 0.08
CA VAL A 315 0.97 -14.90 0.66
C VAL A 315 -0.39 -14.38 0.20
N GLY A 316 -0.74 -14.57 -1.07
CA GLY A 316 -2.05 -14.16 -1.61
C GLY A 316 -3.21 -14.93 -0.96
N ASP A 317 -3.04 -16.21 -0.69
CA ASP A 317 -4.01 -17.05 -0.02
C ASP A 317 -4.26 -16.61 1.44
N PHE A 318 -3.21 -16.25 2.17
CA PHE A 318 -3.30 -15.74 3.53
C PHE A 318 -4.05 -14.41 3.58
N LEU A 319 -3.71 -13.47 2.68
CA LEU A 319 -4.37 -12.16 2.64
C LEU A 319 -5.85 -12.28 2.28
N ALA A 320 -6.19 -13.06 1.26
CA ALA A 320 -7.59 -13.29 0.89
C ALA A 320 -8.39 -13.95 2.04
N TRP A 321 -7.83 -14.96 2.69
CA TRP A 321 -8.46 -15.60 3.85
C TRP A 321 -8.72 -14.59 4.97
N ARG A 322 -7.75 -13.75 5.28
CA ARG A 322 -7.87 -12.71 6.30
C ARG A 322 -8.95 -11.68 5.94
N MET A 323 -9.02 -11.25 4.67
CA MET A 323 -10.08 -10.36 4.20
C MET A 323 -11.47 -11.00 4.33
N PHE A 324 -11.62 -12.31 4.05
CA PHE A 324 -12.89 -13.02 4.20
C PHE A 324 -13.30 -13.13 5.68
N LEU A 325 -12.38 -13.35 6.60
CA LEU A 325 -12.64 -13.33 8.04
C LEU A 325 -13.12 -11.97 8.50
N GLN A 326 -12.42 -10.90 8.12
CA GLN A 326 -12.80 -9.54 8.46
C GLN A 326 -14.19 -9.18 7.89
N ALA A 327 -14.48 -9.55 6.64
CA ALA A 327 -15.79 -9.35 6.03
C ALA A 327 -16.89 -10.08 6.79
N ARG A 328 -16.68 -11.37 7.14
CA ARG A 328 -17.63 -12.15 7.96
C ARG A 328 -17.95 -11.45 9.29
N ASP A 329 -16.90 -10.98 9.98
CA ASP A 329 -17.07 -10.38 11.31
C ASP A 329 -17.79 -9.03 11.21
N ALA A 330 -17.50 -8.23 10.21
CA ALA A 330 -18.14 -6.93 9.97
C ALA A 330 -19.60 -7.04 9.48
N LEU A 331 -19.98 -8.13 8.80
CA LEU A 331 -21.33 -8.34 8.28
C LEU A 331 -22.34 -8.59 9.40
N ALA A 332 -23.53 -8.00 9.25
CA ALA A 332 -24.72 -8.29 10.05
C ALA A 332 -25.26 -9.71 9.73
N ALA A 333 -26.15 -10.21 10.57
CA ALA A 333 -26.89 -11.44 10.26
C ALA A 333 -27.72 -11.25 8.97
N GLY A 334 -27.58 -12.19 8.03
CA GLY A 334 -28.18 -12.09 6.70
C GLY A 334 -27.43 -11.19 5.72
N GLY A 335 -26.32 -10.56 6.15
CA GLY A 335 -25.46 -9.79 5.25
C GLY A 335 -24.65 -10.67 4.31
N GLU A 336 -24.20 -10.11 3.21
CA GLU A 336 -23.57 -10.84 2.11
C GLU A 336 -22.16 -10.33 1.78
N LEU A 337 -21.24 -11.27 1.54
CA LEU A 337 -19.94 -11.02 0.91
C LEU A 337 -20.00 -11.41 -0.56
N TRP A 338 -19.69 -10.47 -1.45
CA TRP A 338 -19.57 -10.71 -2.90
C TRP A 338 -18.12 -10.59 -3.32
N ILE A 339 -17.58 -11.61 -3.99
CA ILE A 339 -16.20 -11.63 -4.46
C ILE A 339 -16.07 -12.02 -5.91
N VAL A 340 -14.98 -11.59 -6.54
CA VAL A 340 -14.44 -12.20 -7.75
C VAL A 340 -13.14 -12.96 -7.40
N GLY A 341 -12.91 -14.08 -8.02
CA GLY A 341 -11.66 -14.85 -7.85
C GLY A 341 -11.31 -15.66 -9.09
N ASN A 342 -10.03 -15.95 -9.27
CA ASN A 342 -9.60 -16.93 -10.24
C ASN A 342 -10.15 -18.32 -9.85
N ARG A 343 -10.66 -19.07 -10.82
CA ARG A 343 -11.30 -20.39 -10.55
C ARG A 343 -10.38 -21.37 -9.82
N HIS A 344 -9.08 -21.36 -10.13
CA HIS A 344 -8.10 -22.26 -9.54
C HIS A 344 -7.78 -21.97 -8.06
N LEU A 345 -8.18 -20.80 -7.51
CA LEU A 345 -7.89 -20.44 -6.12
C LEU A 345 -8.79 -21.13 -5.09
N GLY A 346 -9.85 -21.80 -5.54
CA GLY A 346 -10.72 -22.58 -4.67
C GLY A 346 -11.49 -21.76 -3.62
N TYR A 347 -11.78 -20.48 -3.90
CA TYR A 347 -12.44 -19.58 -2.93
C TYR A 347 -13.82 -20.08 -2.51
N HIS A 348 -14.53 -20.81 -3.37
CA HIS A 348 -15.80 -21.43 -2.99
C HIS A 348 -15.67 -22.35 -1.77
N ALA A 349 -14.65 -23.21 -1.76
CA ALA A 349 -14.40 -24.11 -0.62
C ALA A 349 -13.95 -23.34 0.64
N LYS A 350 -13.16 -22.27 0.47
CA LYS A 350 -12.73 -21.41 1.57
C LYS A 350 -13.91 -20.66 2.20
N LEU A 351 -14.78 -20.09 1.38
CA LEU A 351 -15.97 -19.37 1.85
C LEU A 351 -16.95 -20.28 2.57
N LYS A 352 -17.14 -21.52 2.11
CA LYS A 352 -18.00 -22.52 2.80
C LYS A 352 -17.56 -22.85 4.23
N ARG A 353 -16.31 -22.59 4.58
CA ARG A 353 -15.80 -22.75 5.96
C ARG A 353 -16.16 -21.58 6.87
N LEU A 354 -16.54 -20.45 6.30
CA LEU A 354 -16.79 -19.19 7.02
C LEU A 354 -18.25 -18.76 7.00
N PHE A 355 -19.00 -19.12 5.96
CA PHE A 355 -20.35 -18.65 5.66
C PHE A 355 -21.33 -19.81 5.57
N ARG A 356 -22.59 -19.55 5.90
CA ARG A 356 -23.65 -20.58 5.89
C ARG A 356 -24.08 -21.00 4.50
N GLY A 357 -24.06 -20.05 3.52
CA GLY A 357 -24.42 -20.30 2.15
C GLY A 357 -23.41 -19.66 1.20
N VAL A 358 -22.99 -20.41 0.17
CA VAL A 358 -22.12 -19.89 -0.88
C VAL A 358 -22.73 -20.25 -2.23
N GLU A 359 -23.02 -19.22 -3.02
CA GLU A 359 -23.64 -19.33 -4.34
C GLU A 359 -22.67 -18.82 -5.40
N GLN A 360 -22.63 -19.50 -6.54
CA GLN A 360 -21.96 -19.02 -7.73
C GLN A 360 -22.92 -18.15 -8.54
N VAL A 361 -22.68 -16.84 -8.55
CA VAL A 361 -23.50 -15.87 -9.29
C VAL A 361 -23.20 -15.95 -10.79
N ALA A 362 -21.92 -16.02 -11.15
CA ALA A 362 -21.46 -16.12 -12.53
C ALA A 362 -20.09 -16.79 -12.61
N ALA A 363 -19.72 -17.28 -13.78
CA ALA A 363 -18.39 -17.76 -14.08
C ALA A 363 -18.05 -17.59 -15.56
N ASN A 364 -16.77 -17.44 -15.83
CA ASN A 364 -16.18 -17.54 -17.16
C ASN A 364 -14.97 -18.51 -17.11
N PRO A 365 -14.24 -18.76 -18.19
CA PRO A 365 -13.11 -19.68 -18.16
C PRO A 365 -12.03 -19.35 -17.11
N LYS A 366 -11.86 -18.08 -16.75
CA LYS A 366 -10.79 -17.60 -15.84
C LYS A 366 -11.32 -17.27 -14.44
N PHE A 367 -12.49 -16.64 -14.35
CA PHE A 367 -13.02 -16.07 -13.11
C PHE A 367 -14.33 -16.71 -12.67
N VAL A 368 -14.57 -16.64 -11.37
CA VAL A 368 -15.85 -16.95 -10.74
C VAL A 368 -16.27 -15.77 -9.86
N ILE A 369 -17.56 -15.44 -9.87
CA ILE A 369 -18.17 -14.48 -8.97
C ILE A 369 -18.99 -15.27 -7.97
N LEU A 370 -18.68 -15.10 -6.69
CA LEU A 370 -19.30 -15.81 -5.58
C LEU A 370 -20.01 -14.83 -4.66
N LYS A 371 -21.14 -15.27 -4.12
CA LYS A 371 -21.89 -14.62 -3.06
C LYS A 371 -21.92 -15.55 -1.86
N ALA A 372 -21.59 -15.04 -0.68
CA ALA A 372 -21.56 -15.79 0.55
C ALA A 372 -22.39 -15.09 1.63
N GLY A 373 -23.40 -15.76 2.20
CA GLY A 373 -24.30 -15.24 3.22
C GLY A 373 -23.87 -15.61 4.64
N LYS A 374 -23.93 -14.63 5.57
CA LYS A 374 -23.64 -14.80 6.99
C LYS A 374 -24.80 -15.39 7.79
#